data_5812d47127f4fba005b9e095f83cd5d7
#
_entry.id   5812d47127f4fba005b9e095f83cd5d7
#
_cell.length_a   1.000
_cell.length_b   1.000
_cell.length_c   1.000
_cell.angle_alpha   90.00
_cell.angle_beta   90.00
_cell.angle_gamma   90.00
#
_symmetry.space_group_name_H-M   'P 1'
#
loop_
_entity.id
_entity.type
_entity.pdbx_description
1 polymer ?
#
loop_
_entity_poly.entity_id
_entity_poly.type
_entity_poly.pdbx_seq_one_letter_code
_entity_poly.pdbx_strand_id
1 'polypeptide(L)'
;MEKVDVLLGLQWGDEGKGKIVDVLTPAYDLIARFQGGPNAGHTLEFEGNKYILRSIPSGIFQGDKVNVIGSGVVLDPILFREEAESLSRSGHDLKGRLVISRKAHLILPTHRLIDAAQEAMKGDAKVGTTGKGIGPTYTDKVARTGLRVGDTEHDFPKKYQEAKQRHLTLLRAYDYPTDGLEALEREWLEAIEYLRQYAFVDSEQYLGRALCEGRRVLAEGAQGSMLDIDLGSYPFVTSSNTIAAGCCTGLGIAPRSIGEVYGIFKAYCTRVGSGPFPTELEDETGERLCTLGHEFGSVTGRRRRCGWLDLVALRYTIMLSGVTRLIMMKSDVLDTFDTIRVCTRYRIHGTETEDLPYELGADVEPIYEELPGWRCDTSRMTSAEEFPQELRDYIAFIERAVGVPIAVVSVGPDREQTITLHPTLLPH
;
A
#
# COMPACT_ATOMS: atom_id res chain seq x y z
N MET A 1 -21.59 4.17 -18.18
CA MET A 1 -20.45 4.81 -17.50
C MET A 1 -19.58 3.71 -17.00
N GLU A 2 -18.32 3.71 -17.39
CA GLU A 2 -17.33 2.77 -16.89
C GLU A 2 -17.20 2.86 -15.38
N LYS A 3 -16.65 1.79 -14.78
CA LYS A 3 -16.42 1.72 -13.35
C LYS A 3 -14.93 1.84 -13.04
N VAL A 4 -14.62 2.16 -11.80
CA VAL A 4 -13.27 2.17 -11.26
C VAL A 4 -13.02 0.84 -10.60
N ASP A 5 -12.06 0.09 -11.09
CA ASP A 5 -11.59 -1.10 -10.39
C ASP A 5 -10.56 -0.71 -9.34
N VAL A 6 -10.57 -1.38 -8.20
CA VAL A 6 -9.72 -1.06 -7.05
C VAL A 6 -8.78 -2.20 -6.76
N LEU A 7 -7.50 -1.90 -6.58
CA LEU A 7 -6.49 -2.86 -6.17
C LEU A 7 -5.91 -2.45 -4.83
N LEU A 8 -5.97 -3.32 -3.84
CA LEU A 8 -5.54 -3.04 -2.48
C LEU A 8 -4.93 -4.27 -1.78
N GLY A 9 -4.12 -4.01 -0.75
CA GLY A 9 -3.55 -5.06 0.10
C GLY A 9 -4.52 -5.46 1.21
N LEU A 10 -4.60 -6.74 1.52
CA LEU A 10 -5.54 -7.28 2.52
C LEU A 10 -4.88 -7.57 3.88
N GLN A 11 -3.57 -7.47 3.98
CA GLN A 11 -2.79 -7.77 5.20
C GLN A 11 -2.24 -6.47 5.81
N TRP A 12 -1.01 -6.49 6.34
CA TRP A 12 -0.34 -5.34 6.97
C TRP A 12 0.62 -4.61 6.02
N GLY A 13 0.33 -4.58 4.73
CA GLY A 13 1.17 -3.96 3.70
C GLY A 13 2.24 -4.90 3.15
N ASP A 14 3.01 -4.39 2.20
CA ASP A 14 4.09 -5.11 1.51
C ASP A 14 3.67 -6.40 0.79
N GLU A 15 2.40 -6.50 0.39
CA GLU A 15 1.84 -7.67 -0.32
C GLU A 15 2.35 -7.79 -1.77
N GLY A 16 3.02 -6.75 -2.32
CA GLY A 16 3.49 -6.75 -3.71
C GLY A 16 2.55 -6.07 -4.70
N LYS A 17 1.77 -5.09 -4.24
CA LYS A 17 0.78 -4.34 -5.06
C LYS A 17 1.36 -3.76 -6.34
N GLY A 18 2.55 -3.15 -6.29
CA GLY A 18 3.16 -2.51 -7.45
C GLY A 18 3.33 -3.46 -8.64
N LYS A 19 3.81 -4.69 -8.41
CA LYS A 19 3.94 -5.72 -9.45
C LYS A 19 2.59 -6.00 -10.14
N ILE A 20 1.54 -6.18 -9.36
CA ILE A 20 0.22 -6.53 -9.91
C ILE A 20 -0.44 -5.33 -10.60
N VAL A 21 -0.26 -4.10 -10.08
CA VAL A 21 -0.71 -2.91 -10.80
C VAL A 21 -0.08 -2.84 -12.18
N ASP A 22 1.24 -3.04 -12.28
CA ASP A 22 1.96 -3.04 -13.54
C ASP A 22 1.46 -4.14 -14.49
N VAL A 23 1.25 -5.36 -13.99
CA VAL A 23 0.70 -6.50 -14.76
C VAL A 23 -0.70 -6.20 -15.31
N LEU A 24 -1.55 -5.55 -14.52
CA LEU A 24 -2.92 -5.23 -14.93
C LEU A 24 -3.02 -3.95 -15.77
N THR A 25 -2.04 -3.06 -15.68
CA THR A 25 -2.05 -1.73 -16.34
C THR A 25 -2.37 -1.76 -17.83
N PRO A 26 -1.92 -2.74 -18.66
CA PRO A 26 -2.26 -2.78 -20.08
C PRO A 26 -3.77 -2.74 -20.37
N ALA A 27 -4.59 -3.28 -19.47
CA ALA A 27 -6.05 -3.32 -19.60
C ALA A 27 -6.77 -2.00 -19.18
N TYR A 28 -6.03 -1.00 -18.70
CA TYR A 28 -6.58 0.27 -18.22
C TYR A 28 -6.00 1.46 -18.98
N ASP A 29 -6.71 2.58 -18.96
CA ASP A 29 -6.26 3.86 -19.54
C ASP A 29 -5.63 4.77 -18.50
N LEU A 30 -6.11 4.68 -17.26
CA LEU A 30 -5.63 5.49 -16.15
C LEU A 30 -5.32 4.63 -14.92
N ILE A 31 -4.21 4.94 -14.26
CA ILE A 31 -3.84 4.35 -12.97
C ILE A 31 -3.81 5.47 -11.93
N ALA A 32 -4.60 5.35 -10.85
CA ALA A 32 -4.81 6.44 -9.91
C ALA A 32 -4.51 6.02 -8.44
N ARG A 33 -3.48 6.61 -7.84
CA ARG A 33 -3.20 6.45 -6.40
C ARG A 33 -4.23 7.22 -5.58
N PHE A 34 -4.89 6.55 -4.66
CA PHE A 34 -5.99 7.19 -3.92
C PHE A 34 -5.66 7.58 -2.48
N GLN A 35 -4.61 7.06 -1.85
CA GLN A 35 -4.22 7.39 -0.48
C GLN A 35 -2.75 7.09 -0.19
N GLY A 36 -2.30 7.37 1.05
CA GLY A 36 -0.93 7.18 1.48
C GLY A 36 -0.02 8.29 1.01
N GLY A 37 1.26 8.02 1.00
CA GLY A 37 2.29 8.98 0.61
C GLY A 37 3.63 8.27 0.41
N PRO A 38 4.76 8.97 0.62
CA PRO A 38 6.10 8.38 0.40
C PRO A 38 6.52 7.33 1.43
N ASN A 39 5.64 6.97 2.39
CA ASN A 39 5.79 5.79 3.24
C ASN A 39 5.55 4.48 2.47
N ALA A 40 4.88 4.51 1.32
CA ALA A 40 4.82 3.36 0.43
C ALA A 40 6.18 3.08 -0.23
N GLY A 41 6.40 1.81 -0.59
CA GLY A 41 7.54 1.36 -1.38
C GLY A 41 7.08 0.23 -2.29
N HIS A 42 6.51 0.60 -3.46
CA HIS A 42 6.06 -0.36 -4.46
C HIS A 42 7.25 -0.82 -5.29
N THR A 43 7.71 -2.03 -5.04
CA THR A 43 8.83 -2.63 -5.78
C THR A 43 8.31 -3.31 -7.04
N LEU A 44 8.96 -3.02 -8.16
CA LEU A 44 8.74 -3.65 -9.45
C LEU A 44 10.07 -4.20 -9.95
N GLU A 45 10.05 -5.43 -10.44
CA GLU A 45 11.22 -6.09 -11.03
C GLU A 45 10.85 -6.59 -12.44
N PHE A 46 11.56 -6.10 -13.45
CA PHE A 46 11.40 -6.52 -14.84
C PHE A 46 12.64 -6.14 -15.67
N GLU A 47 12.92 -6.90 -16.72
CA GLU A 47 14.08 -6.69 -17.61
C GLU A 47 15.41 -6.56 -16.86
N GLY A 48 15.54 -7.28 -15.73
CA GLY A 48 16.72 -7.27 -14.87
C GLY A 48 16.93 -5.99 -14.05
N ASN A 49 15.97 -5.07 -14.07
CA ASN A 49 15.99 -3.83 -13.30
C ASN A 49 15.02 -3.90 -12.11
N LYS A 50 15.36 -3.17 -11.05
CA LYS A 50 14.53 -3.01 -9.86
C LYS A 50 14.18 -1.55 -9.65
N TYR A 51 12.88 -1.27 -9.58
CA TYR A 51 12.34 0.06 -9.34
C TYR A 51 11.57 0.09 -8.01
N ILE A 52 11.67 1.19 -7.29
CA ILE A 52 10.92 1.40 -6.04
C ILE A 52 10.16 2.71 -6.17
N LEU A 53 8.83 2.60 -6.32
CA LEU A 53 7.93 3.75 -6.40
C LEU A 53 7.37 4.08 -5.01
N ARG A 54 7.26 5.38 -4.72
CA ARG A 54 6.74 5.90 -3.45
C ARG A 54 5.41 6.60 -3.61
N SER A 55 5.35 7.59 -4.48
CA SER A 55 4.16 8.43 -4.72
C SER A 55 3.60 8.29 -6.11
N ILE A 56 4.44 8.03 -7.10
CA ILE A 56 4.07 7.87 -8.49
C ILE A 56 3.35 6.51 -8.66
N PRO A 57 2.20 6.46 -9.37
CA PRO A 57 1.50 5.20 -9.62
C PRO A 57 2.34 4.19 -10.41
N SER A 58 2.14 2.91 -10.12
CA SER A 58 2.92 1.81 -10.71
C SER A 58 2.68 1.59 -12.21
N GLY A 59 1.63 2.16 -12.78
CA GLY A 59 1.36 2.15 -14.22
C GLY A 59 2.28 3.03 -15.06
N ILE A 60 3.19 3.77 -14.44
CA ILE A 60 4.08 4.72 -15.15
C ILE A 60 5.02 4.03 -16.15
N PHE A 61 5.31 2.75 -15.96
CA PHE A 61 6.18 1.98 -16.85
C PHE A 61 5.51 1.60 -18.17
N GLN A 62 4.19 1.70 -18.28
CA GLN A 62 3.43 1.45 -19.50
C GLN A 62 3.28 2.77 -20.30
N GLY A 63 3.83 2.82 -21.52
CA GLY A 63 4.13 4.04 -22.25
C GLY A 63 2.97 4.95 -22.62
N ASP A 64 1.74 4.43 -22.73
CA ASP A 64 0.55 5.14 -23.22
C ASP A 64 -0.46 5.47 -22.10
N LYS A 65 -0.17 5.09 -20.84
CA LYS A 65 -1.12 5.22 -19.74
C LYS A 65 -0.95 6.54 -18.98
N VAL A 66 -2.08 7.09 -18.52
CA VAL A 66 -2.10 8.26 -17.66
C VAL A 66 -2.05 7.84 -16.20
N ASN A 67 -1.18 8.46 -15.45
CA ASN A 67 -1.00 8.20 -14.02
C ASN A 67 -1.49 9.40 -13.21
N VAL A 68 -2.30 9.15 -12.17
CA VAL A 68 -2.95 10.19 -11.39
C VAL A 68 -2.54 10.07 -9.93
N ILE A 69 -1.98 11.14 -9.37
CA ILE A 69 -1.83 11.28 -7.91
C ILE A 69 -3.12 11.93 -7.39
N GLY A 70 -3.94 11.15 -6.69
CA GLY A 70 -5.27 11.56 -6.23
C GLY A 70 -5.26 12.48 -5.02
N SER A 71 -6.44 13.02 -4.70
CA SER A 71 -6.64 14.00 -3.61
C SER A 71 -6.43 13.42 -2.20
N GLY A 72 -6.50 12.10 -2.06
CA GLY A 72 -6.24 11.43 -0.78
C GLY A 72 -4.77 11.21 -0.47
N VAL A 73 -3.88 11.41 -1.44
CA VAL A 73 -2.42 11.26 -1.26
C VAL A 73 -1.85 12.46 -0.51
N VAL A 74 -0.86 12.21 0.35
CA VAL A 74 0.00 13.24 0.93
C VAL A 74 1.35 13.19 0.22
N LEU A 75 1.73 14.30 -0.41
CA LEU A 75 2.86 14.38 -1.34
C LEU A 75 4.04 15.13 -0.71
N ASP A 76 5.19 14.50 -0.68
CA ASP A 76 6.45 15.13 -0.31
C ASP A 76 7.16 15.62 -1.59
N PRO A 77 7.27 16.91 -1.82
CA PRO A 77 7.88 17.47 -3.04
C PRO A 77 9.32 17.03 -3.28
N ILE A 78 10.13 16.91 -2.21
CA ILE A 78 11.54 16.50 -2.31
C ILE A 78 11.61 15.05 -2.80
N LEU A 79 10.90 14.13 -2.10
CA LEU A 79 10.91 12.73 -2.46
C LEU A 79 10.25 12.47 -3.81
N PHE A 80 9.25 13.28 -4.18
CA PHE A 80 8.66 13.24 -5.52
C PHE A 80 9.66 13.63 -6.60
N ARG A 81 10.42 14.71 -6.40
CA ARG A 81 11.48 15.13 -7.34
C ARG A 81 12.51 14.05 -7.52
N GLU A 82 13.03 13.48 -6.43
CA GLU A 82 13.99 12.38 -6.47
C GLU A 82 13.49 11.18 -7.28
N GLU A 83 12.24 10.78 -7.03
CA GLU A 83 11.57 9.65 -7.70
C GLU A 83 11.39 9.94 -9.20
N ALA A 84 10.86 11.10 -9.55
CA ALA A 84 10.64 11.52 -10.93
C ALA A 84 11.95 11.65 -11.74
N GLU A 85 12.99 12.24 -11.15
CA GLU A 85 14.31 12.33 -11.79
C GLU A 85 14.96 10.96 -11.97
N SER A 86 14.80 10.05 -10.99
CA SER A 86 15.30 8.67 -11.11
C SER A 86 14.65 7.93 -12.27
N LEU A 87 13.32 8.03 -12.40
CA LEU A 87 12.58 7.44 -13.52
C LEU A 87 12.99 8.05 -14.87
N SER A 88 13.14 9.37 -14.93
CA SER A 88 13.57 10.05 -16.15
C SER A 88 14.97 9.62 -16.59
N ARG A 89 15.91 9.45 -15.64
CA ARG A 89 17.27 8.92 -15.93
C ARG A 89 17.25 7.49 -16.43
N SER A 90 16.25 6.71 -16.02
CA SER A 90 16.02 5.33 -16.52
C SER A 90 15.24 5.28 -17.82
N GLY A 91 14.99 6.43 -18.49
CA GLY A 91 14.34 6.49 -19.80
C GLY A 91 12.81 6.55 -19.76
N HIS A 92 12.20 6.71 -18.57
CA HIS A 92 10.74 6.83 -18.45
C HIS A 92 10.32 8.30 -18.41
N ASP A 93 9.71 8.78 -19.50
CA ASP A 93 9.18 10.14 -19.55
C ASP A 93 7.84 10.22 -18.77
N LEU A 94 7.77 11.15 -17.83
CA LEU A 94 6.59 11.40 -17.00
C LEU A 94 5.71 12.54 -17.54
N LYS A 95 6.27 13.41 -18.42
CA LYS A 95 5.56 14.59 -18.92
C LYS A 95 4.38 14.17 -19.77
N GLY A 96 3.23 14.79 -19.52
CA GLY A 96 1.99 14.48 -20.22
C GLY A 96 1.32 13.17 -19.79
N ARG A 97 2.00 12.34 -18.97
CA ARG A 97 1.51 11.04 -18.49
C ARG A 97 1.25 11.00 -16.99
N LEU A 98 1.74 11.99 -16.25
CA LEU A 98 1.52 12.13 -14.83
C LEU A 98 0.77 13.42 -14.55
N VAL A 99 -0.38 13.31 -13.88
CA VAL A 99 -1.18 14.43 -13.41
C VAL A 99 -1.36 14.36 -11.90
N ILE A 100 -1.44 15.51 -11.25
CA ILE A 100 -1.47 15.61 -9.78
C ILE A 100 -2.72 16.36 -9.36
N SER A 101 -3.45 15.82 -8.40
CA SER A 101 -4.63 16.49 -7.85
C SER A 101 -4.25 17.79 -7.14
N ARG A 102 -4.90 18.90 -7.49
CA ARG A 102 -4.82 20.16 -6.73
C ARG A 102 -5.15 19.98 -5.26
N LYS A 103 -5.96 18.98 -4.92
CA LYS A 103 -6.45 18.72 -3.55
C LYS A 103 -5.55 17.77 -2.77
N ALA A 104 -4.50 17.20 -3.36
CA ALA A 104 -3.49 16.44 -2.63
C ALA A 104 -2.77 17.35 -1.64
N HIS A 105 -2.53 16.85 -0.40
CA HIS A 105 -1.87 17.63 0.63
C HIS A 105 -0.35 17.55 0.51
N LEU A 106 0.32 18.65 0.80
CA LEU A 106 1.79 18.74 0.81
C LEU A 106 2.34 18.37 2.19
N ILE A 107 3.32 17.49 2.20
CA ILE A 107 4.15 17.26 3.39
C ILE A 107 5.15 18.40 3.47
N LEU A 108 5.08 19.19 4.55
CA LEU A 108 5.98 20.29 4.80
C LEU A 108 7.25 19.80 5.52
N PRO A 109 8.37 20.54 5.42
CA PRO A 109 9.58 20.26 6.22
C PRO A 109 9.30 20.11 7.71
N THR A 110 8.44 20.94 8.25
CA THR A 110 8.03 20.93 9.67
C THR A 110 7.18 19.69 10.06
N HIS A 111 6.47 19.07 9.12
CA HIS A 111 5.76 17.80 9.40
C HIS A 111 6.75 16.67 9.72
N ARG A 112 7.91 16.62 9.06
CA ARG A 112 8.95 15.62 9.35
C ARG A 112 9.51 15.81 10.77
N LEU A 113 9.71 17.07 11.20
CA LEU A 113 10.15 17.37 12.57
C LEU A 113 9.10 17.01 13.62
N ILE A 114 7.82 17.29 13.34
CA ILE A 114 6.71 16.94 14.24
C ILE A 114 6.59 15.41 14.37
N ASP A 115 6.71 14.66 13.27
CA ASP A 115 6.71 13.19 13.29
C ASP A 115 7.83 12.66 14.18
N ALA A 116 9.05 13.17 14.01
CA ALA A 116 10.20 12.79 14.81
C ALA A 116 10.02 13.17 16.31
N ALA A 117 9.50 14.36 16.60
CA ALA A 117 9.22 14.82 17.96
C ALA A 117 8.19 13.91 18.65
N GLN A 118 7.08 13.60 17.98
CA GLN A 118 6.03 12.73 18.49
C GLN A 118 6.51 11.30 18.76
N GLU A 119 7.34 10.73 17.87
CA GLU A 119 7.94 9.43 18.11
C GLU A 119 8.95 9.45 19.26
N ALA A 120 9.74 10.51 19.40
CA ALA A 120 10.67 10.65 20.52
C ALA A 120 9.94 10.72 21.88
N MET A 121 8.81 11.42 21.93
CA MET A 121 7.99 11.56 23.16
C MET A 121 7.36 10.23 23.60
N LYS A 122 7.09 9.32 22.70
CA LYS A 122 6.45 8.02 23.02
C LYS A 122 7.41 7.03 23.73
N GLY A 123 8.72 7.27 23.72
CA GLY A 123 9.69 6.37 24.37
C GLY A 123 9.55 4.93 23.85
N ASP A 124 9.26 3.99 24.75
CA ASP A 124 9.09 2.57 24.42
C ASP A 124 7.75 2.26 23.71
N ALA A 125 6.76 3.16 23.78
CA ALA A 125 5.47 3.02 23.12
C ALA A 125 5.48 3.53 21.66
N LYS A 126 6.64 3.59 21.02
CA LYS A 126 6.78 4.00 19.60
C LYS A 126 5.93 3.14 18.69
N VAL A 127 5.22 3.78 17.77
CA VAL A 127 4.50 3.10 16.68
C VAL A 127 5.49 2.60 15.62
N GLY A 128 6.66 3.22 15.53
CA GLY A 128 7.67 2.90 14.53
C GLY A 128 7.38 3.54 13.19
N THR A 129 7.02 4.84 13.18
CA THR A 129 6.75 5.60 11.97
C THR A 129 7.94 5.60 11.00
N THR A 130 7.68 6.00 9.76
CA THR A 130 8.75 6.15 8.75
C THR A 130 9.53 7.48 8.89
N GLY A 131 9.14 8.36 9.81
CA GLY A 131 9.74 9.67 10.01
C GLY A 131 9.53 10.63 8.83
N LYS A 132 8.52 10.39 7.98
CA LYS A 132 8.28 11.16 6.76
C LYS A 132 7.16 12.19 6.88
N GLY A 133 6.66 12.42 8.09
CA GLY A 133 5.61 13.41 8.34
C GLY A 133 4.21 13.04 7.86
N ILE A 134 3.95 11.76 7.60
CA ILE A 134 2.66 11.29 7.09
C ILE A 134 1.53 11.59 8.08
N GLY A 135 1.66 11.15 9.33
CA GLY A 135 0.68 11.38 10.40
C GLY A 135 0.37 12.87 10.60
N PRO A 136 1.38 13.70 10.85
CA PRO A 136 1.18 15.15 11.00
C PRO A 136 0.50 15.81 9.80
N THR A 137 0.78 15.38 8.57
CA THR A 137 0.12 15.93 7.37
C THR A 137 -1.37 15.55 7.32
N TYR A 138 -1.72 14.30 7.66
CA TYR A 138 -3.14 13.91 7.77
C TYR A 138 -3.83 14.60 8.94
N THR A 139 -3.13 14.85 10.05
CA THR A 139 -3.65 15.66 11.16
C THR A 139 -4.03 17.07 10.66
N ASP A 140 -3.15 17.74 9.94
CA ASP A 140 -3.43 19.05 9.35
C ASP A 140 -4.59 19.01 8.34
N LYS A 141 -4.67 17.95 7.55
CA LYS A 141 -5.80 17.75 6.61
C LYS A 141 -7.13 17.73 7.37
N VAL A 142 -7.22 16.94 8.44
CA VAL A 142 -8.47 16.82 9.24
C VAL A 142 -8.74 18.09 10.04
N ALA A 143 -7.69 18.75 10.54
CA ALA A 143 -7.77 20.07 11.21
C ALA A 143 -8.12 21.22 10.22
N ARG A 144 -8.08 20.98 8.91
CA ARG A 144 -8.34 21.97 7.85
C ARG A 144 -7.30 23.10 7.82
N THR A 145 -6.07 22.78 8.19
CA THR A 145 -4.94 23.71 8.26
C THR A 145 -3.80 23.34 7.30
N GLY A 146 -3.92 22.18 6.65
CA GLY A 146 -2.91 21.67 5.72
C GLY A 146 -2.87 22.45 4.39
N LEU A 147 -1.70 22.48 3.78
CA LEU A 147 -1.51 23.01 2.43
C LEU A 147 -1.75 21.92 1.38
N ARG A 148 -2.38 22.33 0.30
CA ARG A 148 -2.64 21.48 -0.87
C ARG A 148 -1.74 21.87 -2.04
N VAL A 149 -1.59 20.98 -3.00
CA VAL A 149 -0.84 21.23 -4.23
C VAL A 149 -1.36 22.49 -4.94
N GLY A 150 -2.68 22.67 -5.06
CA GLY A 150 -3.29 23.85 -5.69
C GLY A 150 -3.01 25.16 -4.96
N ASP A 151 -2.66 25.13 -3.68
CA ASP A 151 -2.25 26.35 -2.96
C ASP A 151 -0.95 26.93 -3.48
N THR A 152 -0.13 26.12 -4.15
CA THR A 152 1.10 26.60 -4.77
C THR A 152 0.88 27.54 -5.96
N GLU A 153 -0.36 27.56 -6.52
CA GLU A 153 -0.76 28.43 -7.63
C GLU A 153 -1.17 29.84 -7.16
N HIS A 154 -1.53 30.02 -5.85
CA HIS A 154 -2.08 31.28 -5.33
C HIS A 154 -1.67 31.56 -3.88
N ASP A 155 -1.11 32.76 -3.63
CA ASP A 155 -0.72 33.27 -2.30
C ASP A 155 0.14 32.30 -1.47
N PHE A 156 0.88 31.46 -2.14
CA PHE A 156 1.63 30.36 -1.54
C PHE A 156 2.60 30.80 -0.41
N PRO A 157 3.42 31.85 -0.57
CA PRO A 157 4.34 32.26 0.49
C PRO A 157 3.65 32.58 1.82
N LYS A 158 2.51 33.28 1.77
CA LYS A 158 1.73 33.64 2.95
C LYS A 158 1.17 32.40 3.63
N LYS A 159 0.47 31.54 2.87
CA LYS A 159 -0.11 30.29 3.38
C LYS A 159 0.96 29.37 4.00
N TYR A 160 2.11 29.28 3.35
CA TYR A 160 3.23 28.50 3.86
C TYR A 160 3.75 29.04 5.19
N GLN A 161 3.97 30.36 5.31
CA GLN A 161 4.43 30.97 6.56
C GLN A 161 3.43 30.79 7.70
N GLU A 162 2.14 30.91 7.44
CA GLU A 162 1.10 30.67 8.44
C GLU A 162 1.12 29.20 8.95
N ALA A 163 1.26 28.22 8.06
CA ALA A 163 1.40 26.81 8.43
C ALA A 163 2.69 26.57 9.24
N LYS A 164 3.82 27.10 8.75
CA LYS A 164 5.12 27.01 9.43
C LYS A 164 5.07 27.57 10.85
N GLN A 165 4.45 28.72 11.07
CA GLN A 165 4.35 29.33 12.42
C GLN A 165 3.53 28.50 13.39
N ARG A 166 2.44 27.86 12.94
CA ARG A 166 1.69 26.90 13.76
C ARG A 166 2.56 25.73 14.18
N HIS A 167 3.29 25.15 13.23
CA HIS A 167 4.19 24.01 13.48
C HIS A 167 5.36 24.36 14.40
N LEU A 168 5.96 25.52 14.24
CA LEU A 168 7.02 26.00 15.14
C LEU A 168 6.52 26.22 16.55
N THR A 169 5.26 26.64 16.73
CA THR A 169 4.66 26.75 18.05
C THR A 169 4.48 25.37 18.70
N LEU A 170 4.07 24.38 17.92
CA LEU A 170 3.93 23.01 18.39
C LEU A 170 5.29 22.38 18.71
N LEU A 171 6.30 22.54 17.86
CA LEU A 171 7.66 22.04 18.10
C LEU A 171 8.28 22.65 19.36
N ARG A 172 8.05 23.95 19.61
CA ARG A 172 8.46 24.58 20.88
C ARG A 172 7.76 23.98 22.09
N ALA A 173 6.46 23.66 21.98
CA ALA A 173 5.72 22.98 23.05
C ALA A 173 6.23 21.56 23.33
N TYR A 174 6.80 20.90 22.32
CA TYR A 174 7.44 19.60 22.45
C TYR A 174 8.92 19.67 22.87
N ASP A 175 9.45 20.87 23.08
CA ASP A 175 10.88 21.10 23.33
C ASP A 175 11.79 20.38 22.31
N TYR A 176 11.38 20.42 21.04
CA TYR A 176 12.07 19.73 19.96
C TYR A 176 12.90 20.70 19.10
N PRO A 177 14.19 20.39 18.83
CA PRO A 177 15.07 21.27 18.08
C PRO A 177 14.62 21.42 16.63
N THR A 178 14.91 22.61 16.06
CA THR A 178 14.60 22.93 14.67
C THR A 178 15.85 23.14 13.81
N ASP A 179 16.98 22.61 14.28
CA ASP A 179 18.26 22.71 13.56
C ASP A 179 18.14 22.07 12.18
N GLY A 180 18.73 22.75 11.17
CA GLY A 180 18.68 22.28 9.79
C GLY A 180 17.36 22.56 9.04
N LEU A 181 16.33 23.10 9.71
CA LEU A 181 15.04 23.40 9.06
C LEU A 181 15.19 24.34 7.87
N GLU A 182 16.04 25.39 7.98
CA GLU A 182 16.24 26.35 6.87
C GLU A 182 16.83 25.70 5.61
N ALA A 183 17.76 24.76 5.79
CA ALA A 183 18.33 24.03 4.65
C ALA A 183 17.29 23.12 4.00
N LEU A 184 16.54 22.36 4.79
CA LEU A 184 15.46 21.51 4.32
C LEU A 184 14.33 22.32 3.64
N GLU A 185 14.03 23.51 4.15
CA GLU A 185 13.04 24.43 3.59
C GLU A 185 13.47 24.95 2.21
N ARG A 186 14.74 25.32 2.02
CA ARG A 186 15.24 25.72 0.70
C ARG A 186 15.09 24.60 -0.32
N GLU A 187 15.53 23.41 0.03
CA GLU A 187 15.41 22.23 -0.83
C GLU A 187 13.95 21.92 -1.17
N TRP A 188 13.06 22.05 -0.18
CA TRP A 188 11.63 21.83 -0.35
C TRP A 188 10.99 22.86 -1.30
N LEU A 189 11.38 24.15 -1.19
CA LEU A 189 10.89 25.21 -2.09
C LEU A 189 11.37 24.97 -3.53
N GLU A 190 12.60 24.53 -3.72
CA GLU A 190 13.11 24.15 -5.05
C GLU A 190 12.31 22.95 -5.61
N ALA A 191 11.96 22.00 -4.76
CA ALA A 191 11.14 20.85 -5.15
C ALA A 191 9.69 21.24 -5.48
N ILE A 192 9.13 22.29 -4.85
CA ILE A 192 7.84 22.87 -5.25
C ILE A 192 7.92 23.46 -6.68
N GLU A 193 9.00 24.18 -7.02
CA GLU A 193 9.17 24.69 -8.40
C GLU A 193 9.31 23.54 -9.41
N TYR A 194 9.98 22.46 -9.02
CA TYR A 194 10.04 21.24 -9.86
C TYR A 194 8.65 20.62 -10.05
N LEU A 195 7.85 20.55 -8.98
CA LEU A 195 6.50 19.97 -9.01
C LEU A 195 5.57 20.72 -9.99
N ARG A 196 5.73 22.05 -10.13
CA ARG A 196 4.94 22.89 -11.05
C ARG A 196 5.13 22.57 -12.54
N GLN A 197 6.09 21.74 -12.90
CA GLN A 197 6.27 21.27 -14.27
C GLN A 197 5.21 20.24 -14.69
N TYR A 198 4.47 19.69 -13.73
CA TYR A 198 3.42 18.70 -13.96
C TYR A 198 2.04 19.36 -14.01
N ALA A 199 1.10 18.71 -14.69
CA ALA A 199 -0.26 19.20 -14.77
C ALA A 199 -1.01 19.00 -13.44
N PHE A 200 -1.51 20.08 -12.85
CA PHE A 200 -2.42 20.04 -11.70
C PHE A 200 -3.86 20.01 -12.17
N VAL A 201 -4.62 19.05 -11.67
CA VAL A 201 -6.02 18.82 -12.08
C VAL A 201 -6.94 18.74 -10.86
N ASP A 202 -8.23 19.02 -11.09
CA ASP A 202 -9.28 18.64 -10.16
C ASP A 202 -9.62 17.17 -10.42
N SER A 203 -8.95 16.27 -9.66
CA SER A 203 -8.92 14.84 -9.96
C SER A 203 -10.30 14.18 -10.04
N GLU A 204 -11.27 14.60 -9.21
CA GLU A 204 -12.62 14.09 -9.24
C GLU A 204 -13.36 14.44 -10.56
N GLN A 205 -13.12 15.63 -11.10
CA GLN A 205 -13.67 16.02 -12.39
C GLN A 205 -12.94 15.36 -13.55
N TYR A 206 -11.62 15.27 -13.44
CA TYR A 206 -10.77 14.63 -14.45
C TYR A 206 -11.14 13.15 -14.63
N LEU A 207 -11.22 12.40 -13.54
CA LEU A 207 -11.62 11.00 -13.55
C LEU A 207 -13.09 10.82 -13.93
N GLY A 208 -13.97 11.70 -13.44
CA GLY A 208 -15.39 11.68 -13.82
C GLY A 208 -15.60 11.81 -15.32
N ARG A 209 -14.87 12.73 -15.99
CA ARG A 209 -14.90 12.84 -17.46
C ARG A 209 -14.36 11.60 -18.15
N ALA A 210 -13.22 11.10 -17.69
CA ALA A 210 -12.62 9.88 -18.24
C ALA A 210 -13.60 8.68 -18.22
N LEU A 211 -14.30 8.48 -17.10
CA LEU A 211 -15.31 7.42 -16.98
C LEU A 211 -16.53 7.64 -17.91
N CYS A 212 -16.95 8.91 -18.12
CA CYS A 212 -18.01 9.22 -19.08
C CYS A 212 -17.57 8.99 -20.54
N GLU A 213 -16.29 9.15 -20.83
CA GLU A 213 -15.67 8.88 -22.14
C GLU A 213 -15.42 7.38 -22.40
N GLY A 214 -15.78 6.51 -21.46
CA GLY A 214 -15.56 5.07 -21.58
C GLY A 214 -14.14 4.61 -21.23
N ARG A 215 -13.34 5.47 -20.59
CA ARG A 215 -11.97 5.14 -20.20
C ARG A 215 -11.96 4.31 -18.91
N ARG A 216 -11.12 3.31 -18.87
CA ARG A 216 -10.99 2.37 -17.75
C ARG A 216 -9.98 2.89 -16.74
N VAL A 217 -10.35 2.85 -15.46
CA VAL A 217 -9.53 3.37 -14.35
C VAL A 217 -9.22 2.25 -13.35
N LEU A 218 -7.95 2.06 -13.04
CA LEU A 218 -7.49 1.24 -11.92
C LEU A 218 -7.06 2.15 -10.77
N ALA A 219 -7.72 2.02 -9.63
CA ALA A 219 -7.34 2.71 -8.40
C ALA A 219 -6.32 1.87 -7.63
N GLU A 220 -5.12 2.42 -7.44
CA GLU A 220 -4.00 1.79 -6.75
C GLU A 220 -3.97 2.21 -5.29
N GLY A 221 -4.12 1.23 -4.38
CA GLY A 221 -3.97 1.40 -2.94
C GLY A 221 -2.51 1.32 -2.48
N ALA A 222 -2.27 1.83 -1.28
CA ALA A 222 -1.00 1.73 -0.57
C ALA A 222 -1.21 1.14 0.82
N GLN A 223 -0.16 0.63 1.46
CA GLN A 223 -0.23 -0.11 2.71
C GLN A 223 -1.15 -1.34 2.59
N GLY A 224 -1.82 -1.77 3.65
CA GLY A 224 -2.75 -2.89 3.66
C GLY A 224 -3.97 -2.62 4.53
N SER A 225 -5.04 -3.38 4.36
CA SER A 225 -6.33 -3.13 5.01
C SER A 225 -6.26 -3.26 6.53
N MET A 226 -5.37 -4.11 7.07
CA MET A 226 -5.13 -4.20 8.52
C MET A 226 -4.39 -2.98 9.10
N LEU A 227 -3.94 -2.05 8.24
CA LEU A 227 -3.36 -0.76 8.61
C LEU A 227 -4.32 0.42 8.38
N ASP A 228 -5.59 0.18 8.06
CA ASP A 228 -6.60 1.23 7.91
C ASP A 228 -6.77 2.02 9.21
N ILE A 229 -6.90 3.36 9.09
CA ILE A 229 -6.97 4.25 10.25
C ILE A 229 -8.18 3.98 11.14
N ASP A 230 -9.31 3.57 10.54
CA ASP A 230 -10.57 3.39 11.25
C ASP A 230 -10.82 1.92 11.62
N LEU A 231 -10.44 0.98 10.74
CA LEU A 231 -10.85 -0.42 10.80
C LEU A 231 -9.67 -1.40 10.89
N GLY A 232 -8.44 -0.89 10.92
CA GLY A 232 -7.24 -1.71 11.09
C GLY A 232 -6.90 -2.02 12.54
N SER A 233 -5.70 -2.54 12.77
CA SER A 233 -5.16 -2.92 14.09
C SER A 233 -4.73 -1.68 14.91
N TYR A 234 -5.68 -0.79 15.20
CA TYR A 234 -5.45 0.46 15.96
C TYR A 234 -4.83 0.18 17.35
N PRO A 235 -3.87 1.02 17.83
CA PRO A 235 -3.36 2.27 17.22
C PRO A 235 -2.19 2.06 16.26
N PHE A 236 -1.80 0.84 15.95
CA PHE A 236 -0.67 0.49 15.08
C PHE A 236 -1.11 0.43 13.61
N VAL A 237 -1.54 1.57 13.08
CA VAL A 237 -2.12 1.76 11.75
C VAL A 237 -1.46 2.92 11.02
N THR A 238 -1.74 3.07 9.72
CA THR A 238 -1.40 4.29 8.97
C THR A 238 -2.49 5.34 9.15
N SER A 239 -2.20 6.60 8.83
CA SER A 239 -3.13 7.72 9.02
C SER A 239 -4.09 7.92 7.85
N SER A 240 -4.35 6.89 7.04
CA SER A 240 -5.24 6.96 5.88
C SER A 240 -6.14 5.74 5.75
N ASN A 241 -7.24 5.87 5.00
CA ASN A 241 -8.13 4.76 4.70
C ASN A 241 -7.56 3.90 3.55
N THR A 242 -7.18 2.68 3.90
CA THR A 242 -6.52 1.71 2.99
C THR A 242 -7.48 0.72 2.36
N ILE A 243 -8.73 0.66 2.83
CA ILE A 243 -9.81 -0.16 2.28
C ILE A 243 -10.43 0.46 1.02
N ALA A 244 -11.29 -0.27 0.31
CA ALA A 244 -11.89 0.18 -0.93
C ALA A 244 -12.68 1.51 -0.80
N ALA A 245 -13.30 1.77 0.36
CA ALA A 245 -13.98 3.04 0.64
C ALA A 245 -13.04 4.25 0.56
N GLY A 246 -11.75 4.07 0.85
CA GLY A 246 -10.72 5.11 0.71
C GLY A 246 -10.54 5.61 -0.73
N CYS A 247 -10.85 4.78 -1.74
CA CYS A 247 -10.87 5.18 -3.14
C CYS A 247 -11.94 6.25 -3.40
N CYS A 248 -13.13 6.12 -2.79
CA CYS A 248 -14.21 7.07 -2.97
C CYS A 248 -13.81 8.48 -2.53
N THR A 249 -13.24 8.61 -1.34
CA THR A 249 -12.80 9.91 -0.80
C THR A 249 -11.49 10.39 -1.41
N GLY A 250 -10.58 9.45 -1.70
CA GLY A 250 -9.24 9.76 -2.20
C GLY A 250 -9.17 10.15 -3.68
N LEU A 251 -10.17 9.78 -4.47
CA LEU A 251 -10.27 10.15 -5.89
C LEU A 251 -11.52 10.99 -6.21
N GLY A 252 -12.47 11.10 -5.28
CA GLY A 252 -13.76 11.74 -5.51
C GLY A 252 -14.69 10.88 -6.38
N ILE A 253 -14.65 9.56 -6.19
CA ILE A 253 -15.46 8.59 -6.94
C ILE A 253 -16.70 8.21 -6.14
N ALA A 254 -17.86 8.17 -6.80
CA ALA A 254 -19.10 7.73 -6.17
C ALA A 254 -19.00 6.22 -5.78
N PRO A 255 -19.48 5.78 -4.60
CA PRO A 255 -19.40 4.37 -4.20
C PRO A 255 -19.99 3.40 -5.23
N ARG A 256 -21.09 3.76 -5.88
CA ARG A 256 -21.73 2.95 -6.95
C ARG A 256 -20.89 2.82 -8.23
N SER A 257 -19.87 3.66 -8.38
CA SER A 257 -18.95 3.60 -9.53
C SER A 257 -17.75 2.67 -9.29
N ILE A 258 -17.63 2.06 -8.12
CA ILE A 258 -16.65 1.00 -7.87
C ILE A 258 -17.08 -0.25 -8.67
N GLY A 259 -16.11 -0.81 -9.40
CA GLY A 259 -16.23 -2.03 -10.18
C GLY A 259 -15.68 -3.25 -9.43
N GLU A 260 -14.73 -3.94 -10.03
CA GLU A 260 -14.04 -5.04 -9.40
C GLU A 260 -13.10 -4.55 -8.28
N VAL A 261 -13.00 -5.34 -7.23
CA VAL A 261 -12.08 -5.07 -6.12
C VAL A 261 -11.09 -6.24 -6.03
N TYR A 262 -9.86 -5.97 -6.45
CA TYR A 262 -8.74 -6.92 -6.40
C TYR A 262 -8.06 -6.85 -5.05
N GLY A 263 -8.19 -7.88 -4.25
CA GLY A 263 -7.53 -8.02 -2.96
C GLY A 263 -6.23 -8.80 -3.08
N ILE A 264 -5.11 -8.17 -2.73
CA ILE A 264 -3.80 -8.81 -2.75
C ILE A 264 -3.42 -9.28 -1.36
N PHE A 265 -2.96 -10.53 -1.25
CA PHE A 265 -2.42 -11.11 -0.04
C PHE A 265 -1.22 -11.99 -0.35
N LYS A 266 -0.30 -12.17 0.58
CA LYS A 266 0.77 -13.17 0.49
C LYS A 266 0.27 -14.53 0.93
N ALA A 267 0.85 -15.60 0.43
CA ALA A 267 0.59 -16.96 0.89
C ALA A 267 0.94 -17.20 2.38
N TYR A 268 1.54 -16.20 3.04
CA TYR A 268 1.82 -16.10 4.47
C TYR A 268 1.62 -14.64 4.91
N CYS A 269 1.84 -14.30 6.18
CA CYS A 269 1.71 -12.94 6.66
C CYS A 269 3.05 -12.30 7.00
N THR A 270 3.14 -10.98 6.80
CA THR A 270 4.26 -10.18 7.28
C THR A 270 3.79 -8.87 7.88
N ARG A 271 4.55 -8.34 8.85
CA ARG A 271 4.30 -7.03 9.43
C ARG A 271 5.61 -6.27 9.67
N VAL A 272 5.61 -4.96 9.41
CA VAL A 272 6.69 -4.04 9.78
C VAL A 272 6.28 -3.25 11.01
N GLY A 273 7.23 -3.05 11.93
CA GLY A 273 7.02 -2.23 13.14
C GLY A 273 6.24 -2.93 14.22
N SER A 274 5.79 -2.13 15.18
CA SER A 274 5.10 -2.60 16.38
C SER A 274 3.64 -2.98 16.11
N GLY A 275 3.00 -3.55 17.10
CA GLY A 275 1.58 -3.89 17.09
C GLY A 275 1.32 -5.39 16.97
N PRO A 276 0.05 -5.78 17.16
CA PRO A 276 -0.33 -7.17 17.25
C PRO A 276 -0.16 -7.91 15.91
N PHE A 277 0.27 -9.17 16.02
CA PHE A 277 0.43 -10.06 14.88
C PHE A 277 0.16 -11.50 15.37
N PRO A 278 -1.11 -11.95 15.39
CA PRO A 278 -1.51 -13.19 16.04
C PRO A 278 -0.79 -14.43 15.52
N THR A 279 -0.45 -14.48 14.23
CA THR A 279 0.22 -15.62 13.60
C THR A 279 1.74 -15.48 13.51
N GLU A 280 2.33 -14.51 14.22
CA GLU A 280 3.78 -14.30 14.22
C GLU A 280 4.54 -15.53 14.66
N LEU A 281 5.69 -15.77 14.02
CA LEU A 281 6.61 -16.86 14.30
C LEU A 281 7.97 -16.30 14.71
N GLU A 282 8.33 -16.51 15.96
CA GLU A 282 9.63 -16.13 16.54
C GLU A 282 10.63 -17.30 16.59
N ASP A 283 10.39 -18.31 15.73
CA ASP A 283 11.17 -19.55 15.64
C ASP A 283 11.91 -19.67 14.30
N GLU A 284 12.54 -20.82 14.07
CA GLU A 284 13.26 -21.14 12.82
C GLU A 284 12.36 -21.04 11.59
N THR A 285 11.05 -21.27 11.72
CA THR A 285 10.09 -21.16 10.64
C THR A 285 9.92 -19.71 10.22
N GLY A 286 9.80 -18.80 11.20
CA GLY A 286 9.73 -17.36 10.94
C GLY A 286 11.01 -16.82 10.30
N GLU A 287 12.20 -17.30 10.75
CA GLU A 287 13.49 -16.98 10.14
C GLU A 287 13.56 -17.44 8.68
N ARG A 288 13.08 -18.64 8.42
CA ARG A 288 13.06 -19.23 7.08
C ARG A 288 12.15 -18.48 6.14
N LEU A 289 10.93 -18.12 6.57
CA LEU A 289 10.01 -17.28 5.81
C LEU A 289 10.64 -15.91 5.47
N CYS A 290 11.29 -15.29 6.46
CA CYS A 290 11.95 -13.99 6.27
C CYS A 290 13.09 -14.09 5.23
N THR A 291 13.92 -15.11 5.34
CA THR A 291 15.10 -15.31 4.47
C THR A 291 14.69 -15.65 3.04
N LEU A 292 13.84 -16.67 2.86
CA LEU A 292 13.35 -17.09 1.54
C LEU A 292 12.52 -16.01 0.86
N GLY A 293 11.68 -15.30 1.64
CA GLY A 293 10.84 -14.23 1.15
C GLY A 293 11.56 -12.90 0.94
N HIS A 294 12.87 -12.79 1.30
CA HIS A 294 13.58 -11.51 1.32
C HIS A 294 12.80 -10.41 2.04
N GLU A 295 12.26 -10.74 3.23
CA GLU A 295 11.32 -9.89 3.95
C GLU A 295 12.02 -8.75 4.69
N PHE A 296 12.51 -7.78 3.89
CA PHE A 296 13.10 -6.52 4.32
C PHE A 296 12.38 -5.36 3.66
N GLY A 297 12.16 -4.28 4.41
CA GLY A 297 11.47 -3.09 3.89
C GLY A 297 12.27 -2.44 2.77
N SER A 298 11.67 -2.28 1.58
CA SER A 298 12.33 -1.73 0.39
C SER A 298 12.86 -0.30 0.56
N VAL A 299 12.26 0.46 1.49
CA VAL A 299 12.64 1.86 1.77
C VAL A 299 13.49 1.99 3.03
N THR A 300 13.18 1.23 4.07
CA THR A 300 13.83 1.36 5.39
C THR A 300 14.86 0.27 5.69
N GLY A 301 14.90 -0.79 4.90
CA GLY A 301 15.74 -1.97 5.17
C GLY A 301 15.33 -2.75 6.43
N ARG A 302 14.27 -2.31 7.13
CA ARG A 302 13.83 -3.00 8.36
C ARG A 302 13.37 -4.41 8.03
N ARG A 303 13.78 -5.36 8.87
CA ARG A 303 13.29 -6.73 8.82
C ARG A 303 11.78 -6.74 9.10
N ARG A 304 11.04 -7.53 8.32
CA ARG A 304 9.62 -7.81 8.55
C ARG A 304 9.48 -8.99 9.50
N ARG A 305 8.55 -8.89 10.42
CA ARG A 305 8.06 -10.00 11.22
C ARG A 305 7.27 -10.91 10.29
N CYS A 306 7.44 -12.22 10.40
CA CYS A 306 6.81 -13.21 9.53
C CYS A 306 5.92 -14.15 10.33
N GLY A 307 4.85 -14.64 9.71
CA GLY A 307 3.90 -15.57 10.33
C GLY A 307 3.09 -16.34 9.29
N TRP A 308 2.39 -17.37 9.74
CA TRP A 308 1.50 -18.13 8.88
C TRP A 308 0.33 -17.29 8.36
N LEU A 309 -0.29 -17.74 7.26
CA LEU A 309 -1.48 -17.09 6.73
C LEU A 309 -2.60 -17.03 7.76
N ASP A 310 -3.20 -15.85 7.92
CA ASP A 310 -4.28 -15.56 8.84
C ASP A 310 -5.59 -15.36 8.08
N LEU A 311 -6.46 -16.37 8.09
CA LEU A 311 -7.75 -16.30 7.41
C LEU A 311 -8.79 -15.50 8.19
N VAL A 312 -8.63 -15.32 9.51
CA VAL A 312 -9.54 -14.46 10.29
C VAL A 312 -9.37 -13.01 9.82
N ALA A 313 -8.12 -12.53 9.79
CA ALA A 313 -7.81 -11.19 9.28
C ALA A 313 -8.17 -11.05 7.78
N LEU A 314 -7.91 -12.08 6.97
CA LEU A 314 -8.21 -12.06 5.53
C LEU A 314 -9.71 -11.97 5.26
N ARG A 315 -10.56 -12.79 5.92
CA ARG A 315 -12.03 -12.72 5.81
C ARG A 315 -12.56 -11.34 6.19
N TYR A 316 -12.04 -10.79 7.29
CA TYR A 316 -12.43 -9.48 7.76
C TYR A 316 -12.14 -8.39 6.70
N THR A 317 -10.95 -8.37 6.13
CA THR A 317 -10.57 -7.35 5.14
C THR A 317 -11.25 -7.54 3.78
N ILE A 318 -11.56 -8.78 3.40
CA ILE A 318 -12.40 -9.10 2.24
C ILE A 318 -13.80 -8.50 2.43
N MET A 319 -14.42 -8.73 3.58
CA MET A 319 -15.74 -8.19 3.93
C MET A 319 -15.76 -6.65 3.90
N LEU A 320 -14.79 -6.00 4.53
CA LEU A 320 -14.71 -4.53 4.58
C LEU A 320 -14.62 -3.88 3.20
N SER A 321 -13.89 -4.51 2.29
CA SER A 321 -13.61 -3.93 0.97
C SER A 321 -14.54 -4.45 -0.12
N GLY A 322 -15.37 -5.45 0.16
CA GLY A 322 -16.19 -6.11 -0.83
C GLY A 322 -15.35 -6.72 -1.96
N VAL A 323 -14.27 -7.41 -1.59
CA VAL A 323 -13.33 -8.00 -2.55
C VAL A 323 -14.02 -9.00 -3.44
N THR A 324 -13.84 -8.85 -4.75
CA THR A 324 -14.45 -9.70 -5.77
C THR A 324 -13.48 -10.73 -6.35
N ARG A 325 -12.19 -10.42 -6.29
CA ARG A 325 -11.10 -11.27 -6.84
C ARG A 325 -9.89 -11.21 -5.90
N LEU A 326 -9.28 -12.35 -5.66
CA LEU A 326 -8.06 -12.46 -4.88
C LEU A 326 -6.84 -12.65 -5.78
N ILE A 327 -5.71 -12.12 -5.32
CA ILE A 327 -4.41 -12.30 -5.94
C ILE A 327 -3.43 -12.77 -4.85
N MET A 328 -2.96 -14.01 -4.99
CA MET A 328 -2.03 -14.61 -4.03
C MET A 328 -0.59 -14.35 -4.46
N MET A 329 0.19 -13.77 -3.58
CA MET A 329 1.58 -13.41 -3.81
C MET A 329 2.53 -14.35 -3.06
N LYS A 330 3.74 -14.53 -3.61
CA LYS A 330 4.83 -15.21 -2.92
C LYS A 330 4.55 -16.66 -2.53
N SER A 331 3.86 -17.40 -3.38
CA SER A 331 3.67 -18.84 -3.17
C SER A 331 4.98 -19.62 -3.22
N ASP A 332 5.93 -19.16 -4.05
CA ASP A 332 7.30 -19.68 -4.18
C ASP A 332 8.09 -19.72 -2.86
N VAL A 333 7.81 -18.83 -1.94
CA VAL A 333 8.46 -18.80 -0.61
C VAL A 333 8.16 -20.06 0.19
N LEU A 334 7.01 -20.70 -0.06
CA LEU A 334 6.58 -21.92 0.62
C LEU A 334 7.05 -23.21 -0.07
N ASP A 335 7.73 -23.14 -1.20
CA ASP A 335 8.15 -24.28 -2.05
C ASP A 335 8.92 -25.38 -1.31
N THR A 336 9.60 -25.02 -0.25
CA THR A 336 10.49 -25.96 0.48
C THR A 336 9.91 -26.46 1.81
N PHE A 337 8.69 -26.06 2.16
CA PHE A 337 8.05 -26.46 3.41
C PHE A 337 7.39 -27.84 3.28
N ASP A 338 7.52 -28.68 4.31
CA ASP A 338 6.87 -29.99 4.37
C ASP A 338 5.39 -29.85 4.78
N THR A 339 5.14 -28.93 5.71
CA THR A 339 3.82 -28.65 6.25
C THR A 339 3.62 -27.13 6.28
N ILE A 340 2.46 -26.70 5.84
CA ILE A 340 2.04 -25.29 5.85
C ILE A 340 0.89 -25.18 6.83
N ARG A 341 0.96 -24.22 7.75
CA ARG A 341 -0.13 -23.93 8.68
C ARG A 341 -0.92 -22.71 8.24
N VAL A 342 -2.21 -22.78 8.42
CA VAL A 342 -3.15 -21.70 8.10
C VAL A 342 -4.01 -21.44 9.33
N CYS A 343 -4.00 -20.23 9.85
CA CYS A 343 -4.86 -19.84 10.97
C CYS A 343 -6.30 -19.68 10.46
N THR A 344 -7.19 -20.51 10.96
CA THR A 344 -8.61 -20.54 10.55
C THR A 344 -9.53 -19.87 11.56
N ARG A 345 -9.16 -19.85 12.83
CA ARG A 345 -9.90 -19.29 13.96
C ARG A 345 -8.95 -18.74 15.01
N TYR A 346 -9.47 -17.91 15.91
CA TYR A 346 -8.80 -17.53 17.14
C TYR A 346 -9.46 -18.18 18.34
N ARG A 347 -8.68 -18.42 19.41
CA ARG A 347 -9.18 -18.72 20.75
C ARG A 347 -8.89 -17.56 21.67
N ILE A 348 -9.94 -17.03 22.30
CA ILE A 348 -9.86 -15.86 23.19
C ILE A 348 -10.60 -16.26 24.49
N HIS A 349 -9.88 -16.25 25.59
CA HIS A 349 -10.43 -16.70 26.91
C HIS A 349 -11.14 -18.06 26.85
N GLY A 350 -10.60 -18.98 26.05
CA GLY A 350 -11.14 -20.34 25.87
C GLY A 350 -12.30 -20.47 24.88
N THR A 351 -12.77 -19.37 24.28
CA THR A 351 -13.83 -19.38 23.25
C THR A 351 -13.21 -19.23 21.87
N GLU A 352 -13.61 -20.09 20.95
CA GLU A 352 -13.19 -20.04 19.54
C GLU A 352 -14.08 -19.07 18.75
N THR A 353 -13.46 -18.29 17.85
CA THR A 353 -14.15 -17.36 16.97
C THR A 353 -13.48 -17.27 15.59
N GLU A 354 -14.27 -17.01 14.56
CA GLU A 354 -13.83 -16.67 13.21
C GLU A 354 -13.85 -15.14 12.97
N ASP A 355 -14.42 -14.40 13.90
CA ASP A 355 -14.49 -12.95 13.84
C ASP A 355 -13.22 -12.31 14.40
N LEU A 356 -12.77 -11.23 13.74
CA LEU A 356 -11.67 -10.41 14.23
C LEU A 356 -12.10 -9.70 15.51
N PRO A 357 -11.41 -9.88 16.65
CA PRO A 357 -11.77 -9.21 17.90
C PRO A 357 -11.44 -7.72 17.84
N TYR A 358 -12.10 -6.92 18.68
CA TYR A 358 -11.81 -5.49 18.81
C TYR A 358 -10.35 -5.23 19.23
N GLU A 359 -9.84 -6.00 20.17
CA GLU A 359 -8.43 -5.95 20.59
C GLU A 359 -7.70 -7.22 20.12
N LEU A 360 -6.61 -7.03 19.39
CA LEU A 360 -5.68 -8.09 19.02
C LEU A 360 -4.57 -8.17 20.10
N GLY A 361 -4.95 -8.54 21.34
CA GLY A 361 -4.02 -8.62 22.47
C GLY A 361 -3.22 -9.93 22.52
N ALA A 362 -2.43 -10.06 23.58
CA ALA A 362 -1.64 -11.27 23.85
C ALA A 362 -2.47 -12.51 24.21
N ASP A 363 -3.77 -12.34 24.46
CA ASP A 363 -4.75 -13.39 24.76
C ASP A 363 -5.39 -13.99 23.49
N VAL A 364 -5.03 -13.50 22.31
CA VAL A 364 -5.47 -14.03 21.04
C VAL A 364 -4.56 -15.18 20.61
N GLU A 365 -5.05 -16.41 20.73
CA GLU A 365 -4.33 -17.61 20.32
C GLU A 365 -4.79 -18.07 18.94
N PRO A 366 -3.91 -18.16 17.92
CA PRO A 366 -4.27 -18.66 16.60
C PRO A 366 -4.50 -20.17 16.63
N ILE A 367 -5.59 -20.64 15.99
CA ILE A 367 -5.90 -22.05 15.77
C ILE A 367 -5.58 -22.38 14.33
N TYR A 368 -4.69 -23.34 14.13
CA TYR A 368 -4.18 -23.71 12.83
C TYR A 368 -4.79 -24.99 12.28
N GLU A 369 -4.97 -25.02 10.96
CA GLU A 369 -5.05 -26.24 10.17
C GLU A 369 -3.74 -26.49 9.46
N GLU A 370 -3.32 -27.75 9.38
CA GLU A 370 -2.09 -28.18 8.72
C GLU A 370 -2.41 -28.73 7.34
N LEU A 371 -1.69 -28.23 6.34
CA LEU A 371 -1.79 -28.66 4.95
C LEU A 371 -0.43 -29.19 4.48
N PRO A 372 -0.39 -30.19 3.59
CA PRO A 372 0.88 -30.65 2.99
C PRO A 372 1.52 -29.50 2.18
N GLY A 373 2.81 -29.34 2.33
CA GLY A 373 3.60 -28.48 1.45
C GLY A 373 3.89 -29.18 0.12
N TRP A 374 4.08 -28.39 -0.93
CA TRP A 374 4.24 -28.95 -2.29
C TRP A 374 5.68 -29.32 -2.66
N ARG A 375 6.69 -28.91 -1.90
CA ARG A 375 8.10 -29.31 -2.03
C ARG A 375 8.62 -29.33 -3.48
N CYS A 376 8.28 -28.30 -4.23
CA CYS A 376 8.54 -28.16 -5.65
C CYS A 376 8.89 -26.72 -5.98
N ASP A 377 9.92 -26.49 -6.80
CA ASP A 377 10.25 -25.14 -7.30
C ASP A 377 9.16 -24.68 -8.27
N THR A 378 8.33 -23.73 -7.83
CA THR A 378 7.26 -23.15 -8.62
C THR A 378 7.70 -21.96 -9.45
N SER A 379 8.88 -21.41 -9.22
CA SER A 379 9.36 -20.14 -9.79
C SER A 379 9.51 -20.15 -11.31
N ARG A 380 9.56 -21.33 -11.94
CA ARG A 380 9.67 -21.52 -13.39
C ARG A 380 8.38 -21.94 -14.07
N MET A 381 7.32 -22.14 -13.32
CA MET A 381 6.03 -22.52 -13.88
C MET A 381 5.41 -21.35 -14.64
N THR A 382 4.77 -21.64 -15.74
CA THR A 382 4.18 -20.65 -16.65
C THR A 382 2.66 -20.79 -16.80
N SER A 383 2.12 -21.89 -16.29
CA SER A 383 0.67 -22.17 -16.36
C SER A 383 0.18 -22.87 -15.08
N ALA A 384 -1.13 -22.73 -14.80
CA ALA A 384 -1.76 -23.34 -13.64
C ALA A 384 -1.81 -24.89 -13.72
N GLU A 385 -1.73 -25.45 -14.91
CA GLU A 385 -1.67 -26.89 -15.15
C GLU A 385 -0.39 -27.53 -14.63
N GLU A 386 0.68 -26.74 -14.48
CA GLU A 386 1.96 -27.20 -13.95
C GLU A 386 1.97 -27.25 -12.41
N PHE A 387 0.99 -26.64 -11.73
CA PHE A 387 0.96 -26.60 -10.28
C PHE A 387 0.85 -28.00 -9.66
N PRO A 388 1.69 -28.32 -8.65
CA PRO A 388 1.53 -29.54 -7.88
C PRO A 388 0.17 -29.60 -7.18
N GLN A 389 -0.29 -30.82 -6.89
CA GLN A 389 -1.60 -31.02 -6.30
C GLN A 389 -1.77 -30.30 -4.96
N GLU A 390 -0.72 -30.31 -4.14
CA GLU A 390 -0.70 -29.66 -2.83
C GLU A 390 -0.88 -28.14 -2.92
N LEU A 391 -0.30 -27.49 -3.93
CA LEU A 391 -0.53 -26.05 -4.17
C LEU A 391 -1.96 -25.79 -4.65
N ARG A 392 -2.51 -26.64 -5.51
CA ARG A 392 -3.92 -26.54 -5.93
C ARG A 392 -4.87 -26.73 -4.74
N ASP A 393 -4.56 -27.67 -3.86
CA ASP A 393 -5.35 -27.95 -2.65
C ASP A 393 -5.28 -26.77 -1.67
N TYR A 394 -4.10 -26.13 -1.53
CA TYR A 394 -3.89 -24.90 -0.75
C TYR A 394 -4.74 -23.74 -1.29
N ILE A 395 -4.70 -23.51 -2.59
CA ILE A 395 -5.53 -22.50 -3.27
C ILE A 395 -7.01 -22.77 -3.03
N ALA A 396 -7.48 -24.00 -3.31
CA ALA A 396 -8.87 -24.39 -3.14
C ALA A 396 -9.33 -24.33 -1.67
N PHE A 397 -8.43 -24.60 -0.72
CA PHE A 397 -8.71 -24.46 0.70
C PHE A 397 -8.98 -23.00 1.07
N ILE A 398 -8.13 -22.07 0.62
CA ILE A 398 -8.32 -20.64 0.89
C ILE A 398 -9.61 -20.15 0.24
N GLU A 399 -9.85 -20.45 -1.04
CA GLU A 399 -11.07 -20.03 -1.75
C GLU A 399 -12.35 -20.48 -1.04
N ARG A 400 -12.39 -21.74 -0.60
CA ARG A 400 -13.53 -22.26 0.18
C ARG A 400 -13.71 -21.55 1.51
N ALA A 401 -12.59 -21.23 2.18
CA ALA A 401 -12.62 -20.60 3.50
C ALA A 401 -13.08 -19.14 3.46
N VAL A 402 -12.79 -18.42 2.37
CA VAL A 402 -13.10 -17.00 2.26
C VAL A 402 -14.23 -16.67 1.27
N GLY A 403 -14.65 -17.63 0.44
CA GLY A 403 -15.75 -17.47 -0.51
C GLY A 403 -15.46 -16.56 -1.71
N VAL A 404 -14.19 -16.26 -2.00
CA VAL A 404 -13.77 -15.41 -3.11
C VAL A 404 -12.69 -16.13 -3.93
N PRO A 405 -12.80 -16.14 -5.30
CA PRO A 405 -11.85 -16.85 -6.13
C PRO A 405 -10.48 -16.16 -6.19
N ILE A 406 -9.42 -16.95 -6.25
CA ILE A 406 -8.05 -16.52 -6.52
C ILE A 406 -7.85 -16.47 -8.04
N ALA A 407 -7.83 -15.27 -8.61
CA ALA A 407 -7.68 -15.09 -10.06
C ALA A 407 -6.23 -15.24 -10.53
N VAL A 408 -5.26 -14.90 -9.67
CA VAL A 408 -3.84 -14.86 -10.02
C VAL A 408 -2.99 -15.38 -8.86
N VAL A 409 -1.92 -16.11 -9.21
CA VAL A 409 -0.87 -16.56 -8.29
C VAL A 409 0.49 -16.05 -8.77
N SER A 410 1.23 -15.39 -7.88
CA SER A 410 2.61 -14.96 -8.14
C SER A 410 3.59 -16.00 -7.60
N VAL A 411 4.46 -16.50 -8.46
CA VAL A 411 5.44 -17.55 -8.20
C VAL A 411 6.89 -17.02 -8.20
N GLY A 412 7.07 -15.72 -8.05
CA GLY A 412 8.39 -15.09 -7.99
C GLY A 412 8.31 -13.56 -8.05
N PRO A 413 9.44 -12.84 -8.00
CA PRO A 413 9.49 -11.38 -7.95
C PRO A 413 9.24 -10.70 -9.30
N ASP A 414 9.61 -11.33 -10.42
CA ASP A 414 9.52 -10.77 -11.76
C ASP A 414 8.06 -10.64 -12.22
N ARG A 415 7.79 -9.64 -13.07
CA ARG A 415 6.50 -9.41 -13.73
C ARG A 415 5.96 -10.67 -14.40
N GLU A 416 6.81 -11.40 -15.10
CA GLU A 416 6.44 -12.60 -15.87
C GLU A 416 6.11 -13.81 -14.98
N GLN A 417 6.59 -13.82 -13.72
CA GLN A 417 6.29 -14.85 -12.75
C GLN A 417 4.92 -14.64 -12.10
N THR A 418 3.89 -14.48 -12.96
CA THR A 418 2.51 -14.23 -12.57
C THR A 418 1.59 -15.12 -13.38
N ILE A 419 0.93 -16.07 -12.72
CA ILE A 419 0.12 -17.11 -13.36
C ILE A 419 -1.35 -16.80 -13.15
N THR A 420 -2.09 -16.68 -14.24
CA THR A 420 -3.54 -16.46 -14.22
C THR A 420 -4.25 -17.78 -14.08
N LEU A 421 -5.06 -17.96 -13.04
CA LEU A 421 -5.90 -19.15 -12.84
C LEU A 421 -7.21 -19.07 -13.62
N HIS A 422 -7.80 -17.89 -13.66
CA HIS A 422 -9.11 -17.64 -14.27
C HIS A 422 -9.04 -16.44 -15.21
N PRO A 423 -8.68 -16.61 -16.50
CA PRO A 423 -8.57 -15.50 -17.44
C PRO A 423 -9.84 -14.64 -17.54
N THR A 424 -11.02 -15.26 -17.43
CA THR A 424 -12.30 -14.55 -17.49
C THR A 424 -12.57 -13.64 -16.29
N LEU A 425 -11.80 -13.75 -15.20
CA LEU A 425 -11.90 -12.91 -14.01
C LEU A 425 -10.99 -11.69 -14.06
N LEU A 426 -10.13 -11.59 -15.08
CA LEU A 426 -9.26 -10.44 -15.28
C LEU A 426 -9.81 -9.52 -16.38
N PRO A 427 -9.47 -8.24 -16.35
CA PRO A 427 -9.87 -7.31 -17.39
C PRO A 427 -9.16 -7.66 -18.70
N HIS A 428 -9.89 -7.57 -19.80
CA HIS A 428 -9.39 -7.80 -21.17
C HIS A 428 -8.92 -6.49 -21.80
#